data_0c169be17a94515e847dd237bd8469a7
#
_entry.id   0c169be17a94515e847dd237bd8469a7
#
_cell.length_a   1.000
_cell.length_b   1.000
_cell.length_c   1.000
_cell.angle_alpha   90.00
_cell.angle_beta   90.00
_cell.angle_gamma   90.00
#
_symmetry.space_group_name_H-M   'P 1'
#
loop_
_entity.id
_entity.type
_entity.pdbx_description
1 polymer ?
#
loop_
_entity_poly.entity_id
_entity_poly.type
_entity_poly.pdbx_seq_one_letter_code
_entity_poly.pdbx_strand_id
1 'polypeptide(L)'
;MKDIPDESVDLILCDPPYGITNCDWDNPLPMKDVWDAYYRIAKENAPIVLFSAMPFTAQLVMSNLKDFKYMWVWNKHYTRGFLNAKKQPLRQTENICVFYRKQCNYFPIMRTGNARIKGGKKALNRGTYNAFTQIQTYNDQYYPTDILDFPGVPVNQLQHSSQKPVDLLEYLVRTYTRRGDVVLDNCMGVGSTGVACLRTGREFIGIELDEHYYDIARERLRLEEATV
;
A
#
# COMPACT_ATOMS: atom_id res chain seq x y z
N MET A 1 4.47 -3.80 18.76
CA MET A 1 4.39 -2.30 18.60
C MET A 1 4.61 -1.51 19.89
N LYS A 2 4.56 -2.12 21.08
CA LYS A 2 4.76 -1.39 22.36
C LYS A 2 6.12 -0.72 22.48
N ASP A 3 7.16 -1.33 21.92
CA ASP A 3 8.55 -0.86 21.98
C ASP A 3 8.92 0.15 20.90
N ILE A 4 7.99 0.46 19.97
CA ILE A 4 8.18 1.50 18.96
C ILE A 4 7.88 2.86 19.61
N PRO A 5 8.79 3.84 19.51
CA PRO A 5 8.56 5.17 20.05
C PRO A 5 7.35 5.87 19.45
N ASP A 6 6.74 6.77 20.22
CA ASP A 6 5.64 7.59 19.75
C ASP A 6 6.10 8.49 18.61
N GLU A 7 5.22 8.72 17.63
CA GLU A 7 5.44 9.63 16.49
C GLU A 7 6.76 9.40 15.73
N SER A 8 7.22 8.12 15.65
CA SER A 8 8.50 7.76 15.02
C SER A 8 8.35 7.20 13.60
N VAL A 9 7.16 6.76 13.21
CA VAL A 9 6.90 6.08 11.94
C VAL A 9 6.35 7.05 10.90
N ASP A 10 6.95 7.08 9.70
CA ASP A 10 6.57 7.94 8.58
C ASP A 10 5.52 7.31 7.65
N LEU A 11 5.48 5.98 7.59
CA LEU A 11 4.50 5.22 6.80
C LEU A 11 4.21 3.88 7.49
N ILE A 12 2.93 3.55 7.64
CA ILE A 12 2.52 2.17 7.92
C ILE A 12 2.04 1.56 6.60
N LEU A 13 2.70 0.50 6.15
CA LEU A 13 2.36 -0.24 4.93
C LEU A 13 2.24 -1.72 5.28
N CYS A 14 1.01 -2.21 5.39
CA CYS A 14 0.75 -3.53 5.94
C CYS A 14 -0.31 -4.29 5.15
N ASP A 15 -0.13 -5.62 5.07
CA ASP A 15 -1.11 -6.59 4.58
C ASP A 15 -1.68 -7.37 5.79
N PRO A 16 -2.68 -6.84 6.51
CA PRO A 16 -3.21 -7.49 7.69
C PRO A 16 -3.99 -8.78 7.32
N PRO A 17 -4.18 -9.72 8.24
CA PRO A 17 -5.07 -10.85 8.00
C PRO A 17 -6.51 -10.38 7.81
N TYR A 18 -7.22 -10.97 6.81
CA TYR A 18 -8.57 -10.53 6.42
C TYR A 18 -9.69 -11.34 7.08
N GLY A 19 -9.38 -12.52 7.63
CA GLY A 19 -10.38 -13.46 8.18
C GLY A 19 -11.29 -14.07 7.12
N ILE A 20 -10.81 -14.26 5.90
CA ILE A 20 -11.58 -14.78 4.76
C ILE A 20 -11.06 -16.12 4.23
N THR A 21 -10.03 -16.67 4.84
CA THR A 21 -9.43 -17.96 4.50
C THR A 21 -9.48 -18.90 5.71
N ASN A 22 -9.23 -20.20 5.49
CA ASN A 22 -9.12 -21.19 6.56
C ASN A 22 -7.67 -21.39 7.05
N CYS A 23 -6.80 -20.40 6.79
CA CYS A 23 -5.41 -20.46 7.26
C CYS A 23 -5.32 -20.00 8.72
N ASP A 24 -4.52 -20.67 9.53
CA ASP A 24 -4.37 -20.39 10.97
C ASP A 24 -3.89 -18.95 11.24
N TRP A 25 -3.12 -18.35 10.31
CA TRP A 25 -2.64 -16.98 10.40
C TRP A 25 -3.70 -15.91 10.01
N ASP A 26 -4.81 -16.31 9.33
CA ASP A 26 -5.81 -15.34 8.82
C ASP A 26 -6.87 -15.00 9.87
N ASN A 27 -6.45 -14.69 11.08
CA ASN A 27 -7.32 -14.23 12.16
C ASN A 27 -7.43 -12.71 12.14
N PRO A 28 -8.64 -12.11 12.02
CA PRO A 28 -8.81 -10.67 12.00
C PRO A 28 -8.23 -9.99 13.25
N LEU A 29 -7.51 -8.92 13.03
CA LEU A 29 -6.97 -8.12 14.13
C LEU A 29 -8.09 -7.30 14.81
N PRO A 30 -7.99 -7.04 16.14
CA PRO A 30 -8.91 -6.15 16.85
C PRO A 30 -8.68 -4.70 16.38
N MET A 31 -9.40 -4.27 15.34
CA MET A 31 -9.13 -3.02 14.62
C MET A 31 -9.07 -1.79 15.54
N LYS A 32 -9.86 -1.76 16.61
CA LYS A 32 -9.79 -0.64 17.57
C LYS A 32 -8.39 -0.52 18.18
N ASP A 33 -7.85 -1.61 18.69
CA ASP A 33 -6.53 -1.64 19.35
C ASP A 33 -5.42 -1.37 18.33
N VAL A 34 -5.60 -1.82 17.08
CA VAL A 34 -4.69 -1.55 15.97
C VAL A 34 -4.64 -0.06 15.65
N TRP A 35 -5.80 0.61 15.55
CA TRP A 35 -5.85 2.05 15.30
C TRP A 35 -5.23 2.85 16.44
N ASP A 36 -5.51 2.49 17.69
CA ASP A 36 -4.92 3.14 18.87
C ASP A 36 -3.39 3.03 18.85
N ALA A 37 -2.84 1.84 18.52
CA ALA A 37 -1.42 1.63 18.39
C ALA A 37 -0.80 2.39 17.21
N TYR A 38 -1.43 2.37 16.03
CA TYR A 38 -0.98 3.10 14.85
C TYR A 38 -0.92 4.60 15.12
N TYR A 39 -1.95 5.17 15.74
CA TYR A 39 -2.00 6.61 16.03
C TYR A 39 -0.98 7.07 17.07
N ARG A 40 -0.55 6.18 17.96
CA ARG A 40 0.53 6.48 18.89
C ARG A 40 1.89 6.56 18.19
N ILE A 41 2.20 5.57 17.34
CA ILE A 41 3.54 5.43 16.75
C ILE A 41 3.72 6.23 15.45
N ALA A 42 2.65 6.45 14.69
CA ALA A 42 2.70 7.18 13.43
C ALA A 42 2.78 8.69 13.65
N LYS A 43 3.66 9.36 12.93
CA LYS A 43 3.69 10.82 12.85
C LYS A 43 2.32 11.35 12.41
N GLU A 44 1.98 12.57 12.77
CA GLU A 44 0.64 13.14 12.55
C GLU A 44 0.22 13.15 11.08
N ASN A 45 1.19 13.33 10.17
CA ASN A 45 1.00 13.31 8.72
C ASN A 45 1.42 12.01 8.06
N ALA A 46 1.72 10.96 8.84
CA ALA A 46 2.05 9.65 8.28
C ALA A 46 0.80 8.99 7.70
N PRO A 47 0.83 8.50 6.46
CA PRO A 47 -0.24 7.68 5.94
C PRO A 47 -0.18 6.26 6.51
N ILE A 48 -1.36 5.66 6.63
CA ILE A 48 -1.57 4.26 6.95
C ILE A 48 -2.16 3.62 5.71
N VAL A 49 -1.41 2.71 5.09
CA VAL A 49 -1.71 2.10 3.80
C VAL A 49 -1.90 0.61 4.00
N LEU A 50 -3.13 0.14 3.90
CA LEU A 50 -3.51 -1.22 4.25
C LEU A 50 -4.07 -1.97 3.05
N PHE A 51 -3.49 -3.12 2.74
CA PHE A 51 -4.05 -4.04 1.76
C PHE A 51 -5.37 -4.63 2.28
N SER A 52 -6.28 -4.91 1.35
CA SER A 52 -7.58 -5.48 1.69
C SER A 52 -8.26 -6.11 0.48
N ALA A 53 -9.21 -7.01 0.76
CA ALA A 53 -10.13 -7.55 -0.23
C ALA A 53 -11.55 -7.61 0.35
N MET A 54 -12.57 -7.55 -0.52
CA MET A 54 -13.96 -7.67 -0.06
C MET A 54 -14.22 -9.07 0.54
N PRO A 55 -14.99 -9.21 1.65
CA PRO A 55 -15.73 -8.13 2.35
C PRO A 55 -14.91 -7.33 3.38
N PHE A 56 -13.69 -7.76 3.71
CA PHE A 56 -12.83 -7.10 4.70
C PHE A 56 -12.60 -5.61 4.39
N THR A 57 -12.48 -5.24 3.12
CA THR A 57 -12.35 -3.82 2.72
C THR A 57 -13.45 -2.94 3.30
N ALA A 58 -14.71 -3.41 3.26
CA ALA A 58 -15.84 -2.64 3.80
C ALA A 58 -15.73 -2.49 5.33
N GLN A 59 -15.36 -3.55 6.04
CA GLN A 59 -15.15 -3.52 7.49
C GLN A 59 -14.00 -2.59 7.87
N LEU A 60 -12.87 -2.66 7.14
CA LEU A 60 -11.70 -1.82 7.35
C LEU A 60 -12.03 -0.33 7.17
N VAL A 61 -12.70 0.04 6.08
CA VAL A 61 -13.11 1.42 5.82
C VAL A 61 -14.06 1.93 6.91
N MET A 62 -15.06 1.13 7.28
CA MET A 62 -16.02 1.49 8.32
C MET A 62 -15.41 1.58 9.72
N SER A 63 -14.35 0.82 9.99
CA SER A 63 -13.65 0.88 11.28
C SER A 63 -12.96 2.23 11.53
N ASN A 64 -12.69 3.00 10.46
CA ASN A 64 -12.06 4.31 10.56
C ASN A 64 -12.46 5.24 9.41
N LEU A 65 -13.75 5.42 9.22
CA LEU A 65 -14.30 6.24 8.13
C LEU A 65 -13.83 7.70 8.17
N LYS A 66 -13.55 8.24 9.37
CA LYS A 66 -13.07 9.61 9.55
C LYS A 66 -11.77 9.89 8.82
N ASP A 67 -10.83 8.95 8.92
CA ASP A 67 -9.48 9.12 8.39
C ASP A 67 -9.25 8.38 7.06
N PHE A 68 -10.24 7.61 6.59
CA PHE A 68 -10.23 7.07 5.23
C PHE A 68 -10.26 8.19 4.20
N LYS A 69 -9.38 8.11 3.19
CA LYS A 69 -9.27 9.17 2.16
C LYS A 69 -9.57 8.64 0.76
N TYR A 70 -8.92 7.57 0.36
CA TYR A 70 -9.09 6.92 -0.93
C TYR A 70 -8.52 5.51 -0.91
N MET A 71 -8.71 4.77 -1.98
CA MET A 71 -8.05 3.49 -2.17
C MET A 71 -7.48 3.38 -3.58
N TRP A 72 -6.41 2.61 -3.68
CA TRP A 72 -5.91 2.09 -4.93
C TRP A 72 -6.54 0.74 -5.21
N VAL A 73 -6.68 0.43 -6.49
CA VAL A 73 -7.10 -0.89 -6.98
C VAL A 73 -5.89 -1.54 -7.63
N TRP A 74 -5.36 -2.57 -7.00
CA TRP A 74 -4.24 -3.32 -7.56
C TRP A 74 -4.73 -4.42 -8.49
N ASN A 75 -4.35 -4.34 -9.78
CA ASN A 75 -4.55 -5.37 -10.79
C ASN A 75 -3.36 -6.36 -10.76
N LYS A 76 -3.64 -7.61 -10.37
CA LYS A 76 -2.61 -8.65 -10.16
C LYS A 76 -2.18 -9.39 -11.42
N HIS A 77 -2.88 -9.23 -12.55
CA HIS A 77 -2.74 -9.96 -13.81
C HIS A 77 -3.03 -11.48 -13.72
N TYR A 78 -3.46 -11.97 -12.57
CA TYR A 78 -3.97 -13.33 -12.42
C TYR A 78 -5.24 -13.35 -11.59
N THR A 79 -6.03 -14.41 -11.74
CA THR A 79 -7.33 -14.53 -11.09
C THR A 79 -7.28 -15.49 -9.89
N ARG A 80 -8.16 -15.23 -8.92
CA ARG A 80 -8.41 -16.10 -7.75
C ARG A 80 -9.89 -16.43 -7.67
N GLY A 81 -10.21 -17.50 -6.91
CA GLY A 81 -11.59 -17.91 -6.67
C GLY A 81 -12.12 -18.91 -7.69
N PHE A 82 -11.26 -19.69 -8.31
CA PHE A 82 -11.60 -20.69 -9.35
C PHE A 82 -12.75 -21.63 -8.94
N LEU A 83 -12.80 -22.08 -7.70
CA LEU A 83 -13.87 -22.97 -7.20
C LEU A 83 -15.28 -22.34 -7.32
N ASN A 84 -15.36 -21.02 -7.38
CA ASN A 84 -16.59 -20.27 -7.52
C ASN A 84 -16.84 -19.72 -8.94
N ALA A 85 -16.03 -20.10 -9.92
CA ALA A 85 -16.06 -19.52 -11.28
C ALA A 85 -17.43 -19.68 -11.99
N LYS A 86 -18.22 -20.68 -11.62
CA LYS A 86 -19.57 -20.89 -12.15
C LYS A 86 -20.67 -20.08 -11.43
N LYS A 87 -20.33 -19.40 -10.31
CA LYS A 87 -21.29 -18.68 -9.47
C LYS A 87 -21.04 -17.17 -9.42
N GLN A 88 -19.81 -16.76 -9.65
CA GLN A 88 -19.40 -15.35 -9.59
C GLN A 88 -18.13 -15.11 -10.42
N PRO A 89 -17.83 -13.85 -10.80
CA PRO A 89 -16.60 -13.51 -11.49
C PRO A 89 -15.36 -13.87 -10.68
N LEU A 90 -14.30 -14.26 -11.36
CA LEU A 90 -12.99 -14.47 -10.74
C LEU A 90 -12.40 -13.12 -10.26
N ARG A 91 -11.82 -13.13 -9.08
CA ARG A 91 -11.18 -11.94 -8.52
C ARG A 91 -9.77 -11.75 -9.10
N GLN A 92 -9.54 -10.62 -9.75
CA GLN A 92 -8.24 -10.24 -10.30
C GLN A 92 -7.60 -9.06 -9.56
N THR A 93 -8.39 -8.35 -8.75
CA THR A 93 -7.95 -7.15 -8.06
C THR A 93 -7.94 -7.32 -6.54
N GLU A 94 -7.12 -6.51 -5.88
CA GLU A 94 -7.16 -6.22 -4.45
C GLU A 94 -7.23 -4.71 -4.24
N ASN A 95 -7.69 -4.29 -3.07
CA ASN A 95 -7.77 -2.90 -2.69
C ASN A 95 -6.60 -2.53 -1.76
N ILE A 96 -6.15 -1.28 -1.83
CA ILE A 96 -5.15 -0.74 -0.91
C ILE A 96 -5.74 0.55 -0.35
N CYS A 97 -6.23 0.49 0.88
CA CYS A 97 -6.91 1.60 1.54
C CYS A 97 -5.90 2.56 2.16
N VAL A 98 -6.10 3.86 1.95
CA VAL A 98 -5.23 4.93 2.46
C VAL A 98 -5.97 5.76 3.48
N PHE A 99 -5.37 5.85 4.67
CA PHE A 99 -5.87 6.62 5.81
C PHE A 99 -4.81 7.61 6.27
N TYR A 100 -5.23 8.79 6.72
CA TYR A 100 -4.35 9.74 7.42
C TYR A 100 -5.17 10.76 8.21
N ARG A 101 -4.57 11.25 9.31
CA ARG A 101 -5.16 12.28 10.18
C ARG A 101 -5.03 13.68 9.57
N LYS A 102 -3.82 14.04 9.14
CA LYS A 102 -3.50 15.26 8.37
C LYS A 102 -2.99 14.88 6.98
N GLN A 103 -3.08 15.81 6.04
CA GLN A 103 -2.57 15.60 4.68
C GLN A 103 -1.16 15.01 4.72
N CYS A 104 -1.04 13.81 4.22
CA CYS A 104 0.23 13.08 4.18
C CYS A 104 1.14 13.60 3.06
N ASN A 105 2.42 13.25 3.14
CA ASN A 105 3.30 13.35 1.99
C ASN A 105 2.74 12.50 0.84
N TYR A 106 2.72 13.08 -0.34
CA TYR A 106 2.32 12.38 -1.56
C TYR A 106 3.23 12.82 -2.71
N PHE A 107 4.04 11.91 -3.19
CA PHE A 107 4.97 12.10 -4.29
C PHE A 107 4.48 11.33 -5.51
N PRO A 108 3.65 11.94 -6.38
CA PRO A 108 3.05 11.24 -7.50
C PRO A 108 4.14 10.76 -8.47
N ILE A 109 4.20 9.47 -8.71
CA ILE A 109 5.06 8.87 -9.73
C ILE A 109 4.36 9.06 -11.07
N MET A 110 4.87 10.01 -11.87
CA MET A 110 4.27 10.39 -13.13
C MET A 110 4.39 9.28 -14.17
N ARG A 111 3.33 9.09 -14.95
CA ARG A 111 3.31 8.16 -16.09
C ARG A 111 3.65 8.92 -17.36
N THR A 112 4.49 8.34 -18.21
CA THR A 112 4.76 8.86 -19.55
C THR A 112 3.67 8.37 -20.53
N GLY A 113 3.23 9.25 -21.41
CA GLY A 113 2.24 8.95 -22.43
C GLY A 113 2.43 9.84 -23.65
N ASN A 114 1.44 9.85 -24.56
CA ASN A 114 1.51 10.71 -25.72
C ASN A 114 1.56 12.17 -25.33
N ALA A 115 2.54 12.90 -25.88
CA ALA A 115 2.69 14.32 -25.64
C ALA A 115 1.44 15.09 -26.12
N ARG A 116 0.98 16.04 -25.31
CA ARG A 116 -0.20 16.84 -25.59
C ARG A 116 -0.07 18.27 -25.06
N ILE A 117 -0.80 19.16 -25.71
CA ILE A 117 -0.97 20.53 -25.21
C ILE A 117 -2.15 20.54 -24.23
N LYS A 118 -1.89 20.94 -22.98
CA LYS A 118 -2.92 21.12 -21.95
C LYS A 118 -3.11 22.60 -21.66
N GLY A 119 -4.37 23.02 -21.50
CA GLY A 119 -4.72 24.40 -21.16
C GLY A 119 -4.90 25.30 -22.37
N GLY A 120 -4.93 26.61 -22.18
CA GLY A 120 -4.98 27.60 -23.24
C GLY A 120 -6.33 28.24 -23.52
N LYS A 121 -7.43 27.86 -22.88
CA LYS A 121 -8.69 28.60 -22.84
C LYS A 121 -9.24 28.64 -21.43
N LYS A 122 -9.95 29.69 -21.04
CA LYS A 122 -10.59 29.82 -19.73
C LYS A 122 -11.31 28.54 -19.35
N ALA A 123 -10.97 27.97 -18.21
CA ALA A 123 -11.72 26.83 -17.69
C ALA A 123 -13.18 27.21 -17.56
N LEU A 124 -14.06 26.46 -18.23
CA LEU A 124 -15.50 26.60 -18.02
C LEU A 124 -15.76 26.17 -16.57
N ASN A 125 -16.21 27.14 -15.75
CA ASN A 125 -16.70 26.86 -14.42
C ASN A 125 -17.96 25.99 -14.54
N ARG A 126 -17.81 24.69 -14.33
CA ARG A 126 -18.92 23.73 -14.38
C ARG A 126 -19.56 23.49 -13.01
N GLY A 127 -19.33 24.37 -12.05
CA GLY A 127 -19.96 24.33 -10.71
C GLY A 127 -19.37 23.29 -9.74
N THR A 128 -18.52 22.37 -10.20
CA THR A 128 -17.95 21.31 -9.35
C THR A 128 -16.63 21.69 -8.68
N TYR A 129 -15.88 22.62 -9.28
CA TYR A 129 -14.59 23.10 -8.78
C TYR A 129 -14.50 24.62 -8.87
N ASN A 130 -13.70 25.22 -7.97
CA ASN A 130 -13.40 26.65 -8.05
C ASN A 130 -12.74 27.01 -9.38
N ALA A 131 -13.01 28.21 -9.89
CA ALA A 131 -12.37 28.70 -11.10
C ALA A 131 -10.85 28.79 -10.90
N PHE A 132 -10.08 28.25 -11.86
CA PHE A 132 -8.63 28.33 -11.86
C PHE A 132 -8.13 28.76 -13.24
N THR A 133 -7.00 29.46 -13.27
CA THR A 133 -6.35 29.86 -14.51
C THR A 133 -5.57 28.69 -15.07
N GLN A 134 -5.92 28.25 -16.27
CA GLN A 134 -5.13 27.23 -16.97
C GLN A 134 -4.00 27.89 -17.77
N ILE A 135 -2.78 27.44 -17.50
CA ILE A 135 -1.62 27.77 -18.33
C ILE A 135 -1.47 26.67 -19.39
N GLN A 136 -1.24 27.07 -20.64
CA GLN A 136 -0.99 26.11 -21.70
C GLN A 136 0.38 25.45 -21.46
N THR A 137 0.39 24.13 -21.32
CA THR A 137 1.60 23.32 -21.15
C THR A 137 1.66 22.23 -22.18
N TYR A 138 2.84 22.03 -22.75
CA TYR A 138 3.15 20.87 -23.60
C TYR A 138 3.96 19.87 -22.78
N ASN A 139 3.41 18.70 -22.51
CA ASN A 139 4.13 17.64 -21.84
C ASN A 139 3.53 16.26 -22.16
N ASP A 140 4.30 15.23 -21.87
CA ASP A 140 3.95 13.81 -21.97
C ASP A 140 3.73 13.15 -20.61
N GLN A 141 3.77 13.94 -19.52
CA GLN A 141 3.64 13.45 -18.15
C GLN A 141 2.18 13.49 -17.68
N TYR A 142 1.76 12.40 -17.05
CA TYR A 142 0.41 12.23 -16.55
C TYR A 142 0.46 11.81 -15.08
N TYR A 143 -0.40 12.39 -14.27
CA TYR A 143 -0.61 11.92 -12.91
C TYR A 143 -1.06 10.45 -12.90
N PRO A 144 -0.69 9.68 -11.86
CA PRO A 144 -1.18 8.32 -11.70
C PRO A 144 -2.71 8.31 -11.58
N THR A 145 -3.31 7.20 -11.97
CA THR A 145 -4.71 6.88 -11.66
C THR A 145 -4.76 5.98 -10.43
N ASP A 146 -5.92 5.73 -9.90
CA ASP A 146 -6.16 4.84 -8.77
C ASP A 146 -5.95 3.35 -9.07
N ILE A 147 -5.62 3.00 -10.31
CA ILE A 147 -5.32 1.61 -10.71
C ILE A 147 -3.81 1.41 -10.73
N LEU A 148 -3.34 0.43 -9.95
CA LEU A 148 -1.96 -0.04 -9.92
C LEU A 148 -1.84 -1.35 -10.70
N ASP A 149 -1.02 -1.35 -11.72
CA ASP A 149 -0.89 -2.45 -12.68
C ASP A 149 0.46 -3.15 -12.48
N PHE A 150 0.51 -4.04 -11.50
CA PHE A 150 1.69 -4.80 -11.12
C PHE A 150 1.37 -6.29 -11.11
N PRO A 151 2.09 -7.13 -11.86
CA PRO A 151 1.92 -8.58 -11.79
C PRO A 151 2.12 -9.08 -10.35
N GLY A 152 1.29 -10.02 -9.93
CA GLY A 152 1.53 -10.70 -8.66
C GLY A 152 2.75 -11.63 -8.73
N VAL A 153 3.24 -12.06 -7.58
CA VAL A 153 4.39 -12.96 -7.50
C VAL A 153 4.07 -14.30 -8.16
N PRO A 154 4.90 -14.80 -9.10
CA PRO A 154 4.72 -16.11 -9.70
C PRO A 154 4.73 -17.23 -8.66
N VAL A 155 3.90 -18.26 -8.86
CA VAL A 155 3.71 -19.35 -7.88
C VAL A 155 5.02 -20.05 -7.51
N ASN A 156 5.94 -20.21 -8.47
CA ASN A 156 7.26 -20.84 -8.26
C ASN A 156 8.26 -19.95 -7.50
N GLN A 157 7.91 -18.70 -7.21
CA GLN A 157 8.73 -17.73 -6.45
C GLN A 157 8.10 -17.37 -5.11
N LEU A 158 6.92 -17.92 -4.81
CA LEU A 158 6.22 -17.66 -3.56
C LEU A 158 6.92 -18.35 -2.39
N GLN A 159 7.31 -17.59 -1.40
CA GLN A 159 7.76 -18.08 -0.09
C GLN A 159 6.63 -18.00 0.97
N HIS A 160 5.60 -17.22 0.69
CA HIS A 160 4.37 -17.14 1.47
C HIS A 160 3.17 -16.98 0.53
N SER A 161 2.03 -17.60 0.87
CA SER A 161 0.82 -17.64 -0.01
C SER A 161 0.22 -16.26 -0.32
N SER A 162 0.41 -15.29 0.56
CA SER A 162 -0.07 -13.89 0.40
C SER A 162 1.04 -12.90 0.05
N GLN A 163 2.23 -13.37 -0.32
CA GLN A 163 3.38 -12.51 -0.62
C GLN A 163 3.06 -11.45 -1.67
N LYS A 164 3.34 -10.19 -1.35
CA LYS A 164 3.17 -9.06 -2.25
C LYS A 164 4.42 -8.85 -3.14
N PRO A 165 4.26 -8.42 -4.40
CA PRO A 165 5.39 -8.13 -5.27
C PRO A 165 6.17 -6.90 -4.78
N VAL A 166 7.49 -7.01 -4.77
CA VAL A 166 8.39 -5.95 -4.28
C VAL A 166 8.20 -4.66 -5.07
N ASP A 167 8.04 -4.74 -6.40
CA ASP A 167 7.87 -3.57 -7.27
C ASP A 167 6.63 -2.73 -6.88
N LEU A 168 5.52 -3.38 -6.52
CA LEU A 168 4.32 -2.69 -6.00
C LEU A 168 4.61 -1.98 -4.68
N LEU A 169 5.34 -2.66 -3.78
CA LEU A 169 5.68 -2.11 -2.48
C LEU A 169 6.67 -0.95 -2.61
N GLU A 170 7.66 -1.04 -3.51
CA GLU A 170 8.55 0.08 -3.84
C GLU A 170 7.77 1.29 -4.38
N TYR A 171 6.79 1.05 -5.26
CA TYR A 171 5.93 2.12 -5.77
C TYR A 171 5.20 2.84 -4.64
N LEU A 172 4.59 2.09 -3.71
CA LEU A 172 3.86 2.65 -2.57
C LEU A 172 4.81 3.38 -1.60
N VAL A 173 5.95 2.78 -1.26
CA VAL A 173 6.98 3.38 -0.40
C VAL A 173 7.46 4.72 -1.00
N ARG A 174 7.80 4.75 -2.29
CA ARG A 174 8.23 5.98 -2.98
C ARG A 174 7.13 7.03 -3.07
N THR A 175 5.86 6.61 -3.16
CA THR A 175 4.72 7.52 -3.24
C THR A 175 4.48 8.27 -1.94
N TYR A 176 4.80 7.67 -0.80
CA TYR A 176 4.43 8.23 0.50
C TYR A 176 5.59 8.66 1.38
N THR A 177 6.82 8.30 1.03
CA THR A 177 8.00 8.55 1.86
C THR A 177 9.17 9.12 1.07
N ARG A 178 10.13 9.67 1.81
CA ARG A 178 11.46 10.10 1.33
C ARG A 178 12.53 9.10 1.76
N ARG A 179 13.72 9.21 1.20
CA ARG A 179 14.87 8.43 1.69
C ARG A 179 15.15 8.78 3.16
N GLY A 180 15.42 7.74 3.97
CA GLY A 180 15.64 7.87 5.41
C GLY A 180 14.37 7.89 6.26
N ASP A 181 13.16 7.94 5.66
CA ASP A 181 11.92 7.81 6.41
C ASP A 181 11.73 6.37 6.91
N VAL A 182 11.04 6.22 8.03
CA VAL A 182 10.77 4.93 8.71
C VAL A 182 9.45 4.35 8.23
N VAL A 183 9.49 3.12 7.73
CA VAL A 183 8.31 2.35 7.28
C VAL A 183 8.07 1.17 8.22
N LEU A 184 6.84 1.03 8.69
CA LEU A 184 6.40 -0.11 9.51
C LEU A 184 5.53 -1.07 8.69
N ASP A 185 5.83 -2.36 8.79
CA ASP A 185 4.93 -3.46 8.43
C ASP A 185 4.80 -4.41 9.61
N ASN A 186 3.63 -4.41 10.26
CA ASN A 186 3.40 -5.23 11.45
C ASN A 186 2.82 -6.62 11.16
N CYS A 187 2.74 -7.01 9.89
CA CYS A 187 2.40 -8.35 9.40
C CYS A 187 3.31 -8.69 8.22
N MET A 188 4.64 -8.57 8.41
CA MET A 188 5.61 -8.51 7.32
C MET A 188 5.75 -9.82 6.54
N GLY A 189 5.27 -10.95 7.07
CA GLY A 189 5.42 -12.27 6.46
C GLY A 189 6.89 -12.54 6.13
N VAL A 190 7.18 -12.76 4.85
CA VAL A 190 8.54 -13.00 4.34
C VAL A 190 9.33 -11.71 4.01
N GLY A 191 8.94 -10.56 4.56
CA GLY A 191 9.71 -9.31 4.53
C GLY A 191 9.73 -8.56 3.19
N SER A 192 8.73 -8.73 2.33
CA SER A 192 8.72 -8.05 1.01
C SER A 192 8.73 -6.52 1.12
N THR A 193 8.02 -5.95 2.12
CA THR A 193 8.03 -4.52 2.41
C THR A 193 9.42 -4.03 2.83
N GLY A 194 10.13 -4.83 3.63
CA GLY A 194 11.50 -4.53 4.05
C GLY A 194 12.47 -4.50 2.86
N VAL A 195 12.37 -5.47 1.95
CA VAL A 195 13.16 -5.46 0.69
C VAL A 195 12.90 -4.19 -0.11
N ALA A 196 11.64 -3.77 -0.26
CA ALA A 196 11.29 -2.54 -0.94
C ALA A 196 11.89 -1.30 -0.25
N CYS A 197 11.91 -1.28 1.09
CA CYS A 197 12.51 -0.21 1.89
C CYS A 197 14.02 -0.11 1.66
N LEU A 198 14.75 -1.23 1.74
CA LEU A 198 16.19 -1.29 1.50
C LEU A 198 16.54 -0.77 0.10
N ARG A 199 15.90 -1.29 -0.94
CA ARG A 199 16.12 -0.87 -2.34
C ARG A 199 15.85 0.62 -2.56
N THR A 200 14.98 1.20 -1.78
CA THR A 200 14.58 2.59 -1.93
C THR A 200 15.28 3.52 -0.93
N GLY A 201 16.09 2.99 -0.01
CA GLY A 201 16.84 3.74 1.00
C GLY A 201 15.95 4.29 2.12
N ARG A 202 14.97 3.49 2.57
CA ARG A 202 14.13 3.76 3.74
C ARG A 202 14.54 2.86 4.89
N GLU A 203 14.29 3.32 6.11
CA GLU A 203 14.40 2.47 7.29
C GLU A 203 13.17 1.58 7.42
N PHE A 204 13.34 0.38 7.96
CA PHE A 204 12.26 -0.60 8.05
C PHE A 204 12.13 -1.16 9.46
N ILE A 205 10.89 -1.19 9.94
CA ILE A 205 10.49 -1.93 11.14
C ILE A 205 9.52 -3.02 10.70
N GLY A 206 9.90 -4.28 10.87
CA GLY A 206 9.06 -5.43 10.54
C GLY A 206 8.66 -6.19 11.79
N ILE A 207 7.40 -6.63 11.87
CA ILE A 207 6.90 -7.51 12.92
C ILE A 207 6.24 -8.71 12.25
N GLU A 208 6.62 -9.91 12.71
CA GLU A 208 6.03 -11.17 12.31
C GLU A 208 5.83 -12.06 13.54
N LEU A 209 4.71 -12.71 13.63
CA LEU A 209 4.35 -13.58 14.74
C LEU A 209 4.86 -15.01 14.53
N ASP A 210 4.84 -15.47 13.28
CA ASP A 210 5.30 -16.80 12.91
C ASP A 210 6.83 -16.81 12.79
N GLU A 211 7.50 -17.60 13.63
CA GLU A 211 8.96 -17.68 13.72
C GLU A 211 9.58 -18.15 12.40
N HIS A 212 8.93 -19.07 11.70
CA HIS A 212 9.40 -19.56 10.41
C HIS A 212 9.42 -18.44 9.36
N TYR A 213 8.35 -17.68 9.23
CA TYR A 213 8.32 -16.55 8.29
C TYR A 213 9.23 -15.40 8.72
N TYR A 214 9.36 -15.18 10.04
CA TYR A 214 10.32 -14.21 10.58
C TYR A 214 11.76 -14.55 10.18
N ASP A 215 12.18 -15.82 10.30
CA ASP A 215 13.51 -16.24 9.92
C ASP A 215 13.77 -16.11 8.41
N ILE A 216 12.78 -16.44 7.59
CA ILE A 216 12.85 -16.22 6.12
C ILE A 216 13.01 -14.72 5.81
N ALA A 217 12.21 -13.87 6.45
CA ALA A 217 12.29 -12.43 6.26
C ALA A 217 13.66 -11.88 6.65
N ARG A 218 14.17 -12.27 7.81
CA ARG A 218 15.49 -11.84 8.33
C ARG A 218 16.63 -12.19 7.37
N GLU A 219 16.66 -13.43 6.88
CA GLU A 219 17.70 -13.85 5.94
C GLU A 219 17.57 -13.13 4.59
N ARG A 220 16.35 -12.94 4.11
CA ARG A 220 16.09 -12.22 2.87
C ARG A 220 16.51 -10.74 2.95
N LEU A 221 16.25 -10.06 4.06
CA LEU A 221 16.69 -8.70 4.28
C LEU A 221 18.21 -8.60 4.40
N ARG A 222 18.86 -9.53 5.12
CA ARG A 222 20.32 -9.60 5.21
C ARG A 222 21.00 -9.75 3.85
N LEU A 223 20.44 -10.58 2.97
CA LEU A 223 20.96 -10.77 1.61
C LEU A 223 20.75 -9.51 0.74
N GLU A 224 19.63 -8.84 0.88
CA GLU A 224 19.35 -7.60 0.15
C GLU A 224 20.28 -6.46 0.60
N GLU A 225 20.51 -6.29 1.92
CA GLU A 225 21.46 -5.32 2.47
C GLU A 225 22.88 -5.46 1.91
N ALA A 226 23.31 -6.70 1.63
CA ALA A 226 24.63 -6.97 1.07
C ALA A 226 24.74 -6.58 -0.43
N THR A 227 23.62 -6.26 -1.08
CA THR A 227 23.56 -5.97 -2.53
C THR A 227 23.26 -4.49 -2.83
N VAL A 228 22.79 -3.71 -1.86
CA VAL A 228 22.44 -2.29 -1.96
C VAL A 228 23.57 -1.44 -1.40
#